data_0b36f163d21f354e3e8a05b6f62c48ec
#
_entry.id   0b36f163d21f354e3e8a05b6f62c48ec
#
_cell.length_a   1.000
_cell.length_b   1.000
_cell.length_c   1.000
_cell.angle_alpha   90.00
_cell.angle_beta   90.00
_cell.angle_gamma   90.00
#
_symmetry.space_group_name_H-M   'P 1'
#
loop_
_entity.id
_entity.type
_entity.pdbx_description
1 polymer ?
#
loop_
_entity_poly.entity_id
_entity_poly.type
_entity_poly.pdbx_seq_one_letter_code
_entity_poly.pdbx_strand_id
1 'polypeptide(L)'
;RMTYADLCRYIEEEAGRLGIFVSFFQSNHEGAIIDEIHSAYGKKDGIIINAGAFTHYSYAILDALKAVALPTAEVHISDINAREAFRRNSVIRPACQVCIAGRGYEGYVDAIKELAQQIQNHG
;
A
#
# COMPACT_ATOMS: atom_id res chain seq x y z
N ARG A 1 20.42 9.04 -5.41
CA ARG A 1 19.07 8.80 -5.85
C ARG A 1 18.62 7.37 -5.53
N MET A 2 17.47 7.24 -4.94
CA MET A 2 16.96 5.92 -4.53
C MET A 2 16.34 5.18 -5.73
N THR A 3 16.86 3.98 -6.00
CA THR A 3 16.28 3.10 -7.02
C THR A 3 15.18 2.25 -6.37
N TYR A 4 14.41 1.53 -7.20
CA TYR A 4 13.40 0.59 -6.68
C TYR A 4 14.06 -0.48 -5.80
N ALA A 5 15.22 -1.00 -6.24
CA ALA A 5 15.93 -2.00 -5.45
C ALA A 5 16.38 -1.44 -4.09
N ASP A 6 16.85 -0.17 -4.08
CA ASP A 6 17.23 0.49 -2.83
C ASP A 6 16.03 0.67 -1.91
N LEU A 7 14.88 1.02 -2.47
CA LEU A 7 13.65 1.20 -1.71
C LEU A 7 13.21 -0.13 -1.08
N CYS A 8 13.20 -1.20 -1.85
CA CYS A 8 12.83 -2.51 -1.34
C CYS A 8 13.77 -2.95 -0.22
N ARG A 9 15.08 -2.70 -0.38
CA ARG A 9 16.07 -3.05 0.66
C ARG A 9 15.81 -2.26 1.94
N TYR A 10 15.57 -0.96 1.79
CA TYR A 10 15.26 -0.10 2.93
C TYR A 10 14.02 -0.59 3.69
N ILE A 11 12.96 -0.86 2.96
CA ILE A 11 11.71 -1.33 3.57
C ILE A 11 11.92 -2.69 4.25
N GLU A 12 12.64 -3.59 3.58
CA GLU A 12 12.89 -4.94 4.13
C GLU A 12 13.68 -4.87 5.43
N GLU A 13 14.70 -4.01 5.48
CA GLU A 13 15.51 -3.84 6.68
C GLU A 13 14.68 -3.29 7.84
N GLU A 14 13.87 -2.26 7.57
CA GLU A 14 13.03 -1.67 8.61
C GLU A 14 11.93 -2.63 9.09
N ALA A 15 11.32 -3.37 8.17
CA ALA A 15 10.34 -4.39 8.53
C ALA A 15 10.97 -5.50 9.35
N GLY A 16 12.20 -5.89 9.00
CA GLY A 16 12.94 -6.91 9.74
C GLY A 16 13.17 -6.54 11.19
N ARG A 17 13.44 -5.26 11.46
CA ARG A 17 13.61 -4.76 12.83
C ARG A 17 12.33 -4.88 13.64
N LEU A 18 11.19 -4.90 12.96
CA LEU A 18 9.88 -5.04 13.59
C LEU A 18 9.40 -6.50 13.63
N GLY A 19 10.21 -7.42 13.12
CA GLY A 19 9.83 -8.83 13.05
C GLY A 19 8.80 -9.13 11.97
N ILE A 20 8.74 -8.31 10.94
CA ILE A 20 7.74 -8.42 9.87
C ILE A 20 8.40 -8.85 8.58
N PHE A 21 7.84 -9.86 7.93
CA PHE A 21 8.28 -10.27 6.60
C PHE A 21 7.49 -9.51 5.55
N VAL A 22 8.19 -9.00 4.53
CA VAL A 22 7.56 -8.29 3.43
C VAL A 22 7.95 -8.93 2.11
N SER A 23 7.04 -8.90 1.17
CA SER A 23 7.34 -9.22 -0.22
C SER A 23 6.88 -8.03 -1.07
N PHE A 24 7.45 -7.91 -2.26
CA PHE A 24 7.28 -6.74 -3.09
C PHE A 24 6.72 -7.12 -4.45
N PHE A 25 5.90 -6.22 -4.99
CA PHE A 25 5.37 -6.37 -6.33
C PHE A 25 5.23 -4.99 -6.95
N GLN A 26 5.57 -4.88 -8.21
CA GLN A 26 5.42 -3.64 -8.96
C GLN A 26 4.96 -3.97 -10.38
N SER A 27 3.99 -3.22 -10.88
CA SER A 27 3.51 -3.40 -12.25
C SER A 27 2.83 -2.12 -12.72
N ASN A 28 2.92 -1.86 -14.02
CA ASN A 28 2.18 -0.80 -14.68
C ASN A 28 0.85 -1.29 -15.24
N HIS A 29 0.53 -2.56 -14.99
CA HIS A 29 -0.68 -3.19 -15.54
C HIS A 29 -1.69 -3.42 -14.42
N GLU A 30 -2.86 -2.82 -14.58
CA GLU A 30 -3.94 -2.90 -13.58
C GLU A 30 -4.31 -4.35 -13.26
N GLY A 31 -4.44 -5.18 -14.30
CA GLY A 31 -4.79 -6.59 -14.11
C GLY A 31 -3.76 -7.36 -13.29
N ALA A 32 -2.48 -7.06 -13.50
CA ALA A 32 -1.42 -7.72 -12.73
C ALA A 32 -1.48 -7.31 -11.26
N ILE A 33 -1.78 -6.05 -10.97
CA ILE A 33 -1.95 -5.57 -9.61
C ILE A 33 -3.13 -6.27 -8.94
N ILE A 34 -4.23 -6.39 -9.66
CA ILE A 34 -5.44 -7.08 -9.16
C ILE A 34 -5.14 -8.54 -8.86
N ASP A 35 -4.42 -9.23 -9.75
CA ASP A 35 -4.04 -10.63 -9.55
C ASP A 35 -3.17 -10.79 -8.31
N GLU A 36 -2.24 -9.85 -8.09
CA GLU A 36 -1.39 -9.88 -6.91
C GLU A 36 -2.20 -9.67 -5.63
N ILE A 37 -3.17 -8.76 -5.66
CA ILE A 37 -4.07 -8.54 -4.52
C ILE A 37 -4.84 -9.82 -4.21
N HIS A 38 -5.42 -10.45 -5.24
CA HIS A 38 -6.14 -11.70 -5.05
C HIS A 38 -5.26 -12.79 -4.46
N SER A 39 -4.00 -12.86 -4.88
CA SER A 39 -3.07 -13.88 -4.40
C SER A 39 -2.70 -13.70 -2.92
N ALA A 40 -2.92 -12.51 -2.38
CA ALA A 40 -2.62 -12.25 -0.97
C ALA A 40 -3.61 -12.93 -0.02
N TYR A 41 -4.79 -13.27 -0.51
CA TYR A 41 -5.82 -13.91 0.30
C TYR A 41 -5.33 -15.26 0.85
N GLY A 42 -5.40 -15.41 2.16
CA GLY A 42 -4.95 -16.63 2.83
C GLY A 42 -3.44 -16.80 2.94
N LYS A 43 -2.66 -15.84 2.44
CA LYS A 43 -1.19 -15.91 2.44
C LYS A 43 -0.53 -14.73 3.13
N LYS A 44 -1.20 -13.60 3.19
CA LYS A 44 -0.65 -12.36 3.76
C LYS A 44 -1.57 -11.87 4.86
N ASP A 45 -1.00 -11.12 5.80
CA ASP A 45 -1.75 -10.53 6.90
C ASP A 45 -2.21 -9.11 6.60
N GLY A 46 -1.63 -8.49 5.59
CA GLY A 46 -1.98 -7.13 5.21
C GLY A 46 -1.37 -6.73 3.89
N ILE A 47 -1.83 -5.60 3.37
CA ILE A 47 -1.39 -5.07 2.08
C ILE A 47 -1.00 -3.61 2.26
N ILE A 48 0.13 -3.22 1.67
CA ILE A 48 0.50 -1.82 1.56
C ILE A 48 0.54 -1.52 0.07
N ILE A 49 -0.24 -0.54 -0.35
CA ILE A 49 -0.40 -0.25 -1.77
C ILE A 49 -0.11 1.22 -2.08
N ASN A 50 0.75 1.43 -3.07
CA ASN A 50 0.89 2.70 -3.74
C ASN A 50 0.46 2.46 -5.18
N ALA A 51 -0.78 2.79 -5.48
CA ALA A 51 -1.37 2.48 -6.79
C ALA A 51 -1.05 3.53 -7.85
N GLY A 52 -0.27 4.57 -7.48
CA GLY A 52 0.07 5.62 -8.43
C GLY A 52 -1.18 6.26 -9.01
N ALA A 53 -1.19 6.48 -10.32
CA ALA A 53 -2.35 7.10 -10.96
C ALA A 53 -3.62 6.28 -10.86
N PHE A 54 -3.53 4.96 -10.74
CA PHE A 54 -4.70 4.10 -10.57
C PHE A 54 -5.50 4.45 -9.31
N THR A 55 -4.87 5.05 -8.32
CA THR A 55 -5.53 5.52 -7.09
C THR A 55 -6.75 6.37 -7.38
N HIS A 56 -6.70 7.15 -8.46
CA HIS A 56 -7.68 8.19 -8.73
C HIS A 56 -8.86 7.72 -9.57
N TYR A 57 -8.79 6.50 -10.12
CA TYR A 57 -9.85 6.03 -11.02
C TYR A 57 -10.05 4.52 -11.05
N SER A 58 -9.22 3.71 -10.40
CA SER A 58 -9.38 2.26 -10.52
C SER A 58 -10.34 1.69 -9.50
N TYR A 59 -11.60 1.63 -9.88
CA TYR A 59 -12.59 0.92 -9.07
C TYR A 59 -12.34 -0.59 -9.07
N ALA A 60 -11.67 -1.10 -10.11
CA ALA A 60 -11.33 -2.53 -10.14
C ALA A 60 -10.35 -2.90 -9.03
N ILE A 61 -9.36 -2.03 -8.75
CA ILE A 61 -8.45 -2.25 -7.63
C ILE A 61 -9.20 -2.13 -6.30
N LEU A 62 -10.09 -1.15 -6.17
CA LEU A 62 -10.93 -1.03 -4.98
C LEU A 62 -11.69 -2.32 -4.72
N ASP A 63 -12.33 -2.85 -5.76
CA ASP A 63 -13.12 -4.08 -5.63
C ASP A 63 -12.25 -5.27 -5.23
N ALA A 64 -11.04 -5.38 -5.78
CA ALA A 64 -10.11 -6.45 -5.42
C ALA A 64 -9.71 -6.35 -3.94
N LEU A 65 -9.38 -5.15 -3.47
CA LEU A 65 -9.02 -4.94 -2.07
C LEU A 65 -10.17 -5.30 -1.14
N LYS A 66 -11.39 -4.92 -1.50
CA LYS A 66 -12.57 -5.26 -0.71
C LYS A 66 -12.84 -6.75 -0.72
N ALA A 67 -12.61 -7.41 -1.86
CA ALA A 67 -12.87 -8.85 -1.98
C ALA A 67 -11.96 -9.67 -1.07
N VAL A 68 -10.67 -9.33 -0.99
CA VAL A 68 -9.75 -10.06 -0.11
C VAL A 68 -9.91 -9.64 1.35
N ALA A 69 -10.40 -8.44 1.60
CA ALA A 69 -10.73 -7.93 2.93
C ALA A 69 -9.57 -7.98 3.94
N LEU A 70 -8.35 -7.86 3.46
CA LEU A 70 -7.18 -7.78 4.32
C LEU A 70 -6.98 -6.35 4.81
N PRO A 71 -6.41 -6.16 6.01
CA PRO A 71 -5.99 -4.83 6.44
C PRO A 71 -5.09 -4.20 5.38
N THR A 72 -5.41 -2.98 4.97
CA THR A 72 -4.73 -2.34 3.85
C THR A 72 -4.35 -0.91 4.20
N ALA A 73 -3.13 -0.54 3.85
CA ALA A 73 -2.62 0.83 3.97
C ALA A 73 -2.37 1.38 2.58
N GLU A 74 -2.90 2.56 2.33
CA GLU A 74 -2.65 3.32 1.11
C GLU A 74 -1.48 4.27 1.38
N VAL A 75 -0.46 4.26 0.51
CA VAL A 75 0.72 5.12 0.65
C VAL A 75 0.92 5.95 -0.60
N HIS A 76 1.19 7.23 -0.41
CA HIS A 76 1.61 8.15 -1.46
C HIS A 76 2.90 8.82 -1.01
N ILE A 77 3.93 8.81 -1.85
CA ILE A 77 5.22 9.40 -1.53
C ILE A 77 5.09 10.92 -1.41
N SER A 78 4.35 11.53 -2.34
CA SER A 78 4.11 12.96 -2.33
C SER A 78 2.80 13.30 -1.62
N ASP A 79 2.62 14.59 -1.30
CA ASP A 79 1.37 15.07 -0.74
C ASP A 79 0.35 15.26 -1.87
N ILE A 80 -0.56 14.30 -2.01
CA ILE A 80 -1.57 14.35 -3.08
C ILE A 80 -2.55 15.50 -2.91
N ASN A 81 -2.69 16.04 -1.70
CA ASN A 81 -3.59 17.18 -1.45
C ASN A 81 -3.03 18.49 -2.02
N ALA A 82 -1.74 18.53 -2.35
CA ALA A 82 -1.11 19.70 -2.95
C ALA A 82 -1.10 19.64 -4.48
N ARG A 83 -1.74 18.63 -5.08
CA ARG A 83 -1.74 18.40 -6.52
C ARG A 83 -3.08 18.80 -7.15
N GLU A 84 -3.24 18.52 -8.44
CA GLU A 84 -4.49 18.84 -9.15
C GLU A 84 -5.69 18.16 -8.46
N ALA A 85 -6.87 18.76 -8.63
CA ALA A 85 -8.07 18.29 -7.92
C ALA A 85 -8.32 16.78 -8.09
N PHE A 86 -8.16 16.25 -9.31
CA PHE A 86 -8.41 14.84 -9.54
C PHE A 86 -7.40 13.94 -8.81
N ARG A 87 -6.18 14.45 -8.52
CA ARG A 87 -5.15 13.69 -7.81
C ARG A 87 -5.35 13.71 -6.30
N ARG A 88 -6.25 14.56 -5.80
CA ARG A 88 -6.58 14.60 -4.37
C ARG A 88 -7.61 13.54 -4.00
N ASN A 89 -8.29 12.97 -4.99
CA ASN A 89 -9.35 12.00 -4.76
C ASN A 89 -8.81 10.58 -4.92
N SER A 90 -8.99 9.75 -3.90
CA SER A 90 -8.61 8.35 -3.93
C SER A 90 -9.85 7.49 -3.95
N VAL A 91 -10.05 6.72 -5.04
CA VAL A 91 -11.19 5.80 -5.12
C VAL A 91 -10.93 4.51 -4.36
N ILE A 92 -9.66 4.19 -4.05
CA ILE A 92 -9.33 2.95 -3.31
C ILE A 92 -9.41 3.14 -1.79
N ARG A 93 -9.46 4.37 -1.32
CA ARG A 93 -9.45 4.67 0.12
C ARG A 93 -10.52 3.96 0.94
N PRO A 94 -11.73 3.74 0.43
CA PRO A 94 -12.75 3.02 1.21
C PRO A 94 -12.34 1.60 1.63
N ALA A 95 -11.35 1.01 0.96
CA ALA A 95 -10.84 -0.32 1.32
C ALA A 95 -9.63 -0.26 2.24
N CYS A 96 -9.18 0.94 2.62
CA CYS A 96 -7.92 1.13 3.36
C CYS A 96 -8.21 1.65 4.76
N GLN A 97 -7.60 1.01 5.77
CA GLN A 97 -7.72 1.41 7.17
C GLN A 97 -6.67 2.47 7.52
N VAL A 98 -5.60 2.54 6.74
CA VAL A 98 -4.49 3.47 6.96
C VAL A 98 -4.23 4.22 5.65
N CYS A 99 -3.96 5.52 5.76
CA CYS A 99 -3.57 6.33 4.60
C CYS A 99 -2.41 7.23 5.01
N ILE A 100 -1.28 7.09 4.32
CA ILE A 100 -0.07 7.87 4.55
C ILE A 100 0.24 8.63 3.27
N ALA A 101 0.48 9.93 3.37
CA ALA A 101 0.84 10.76 2.22
C ALA A 101 1.84 11.83 2.63
N GLY A 102 2.70 12.20 1.70
CA GLY A 102 3.62 13.32 1.89
C GLY A 102 4.80 13.03 2.80
N ARG A 103 5.10 11.76 3.07
CA ARG A 103 6.20 11.35 3.93
C ARG A 103 7.37 10.76 3.15
N GLY A 104 7.36 10.89 1.83
CA GLY A 104 8.40 10.30 1.00
C GLY A 104 8.45 8.78 1.18
N TYR A 105 9.65 8.23 1.10
CA TYR A 105 9.85 6.78 1.21
C TYR A 105 9.62 6.27 2.64
N GLU A 106 9.76 7.13 3.64
CA GLU A 106 9.48 6.76 5.03
C GLU A 106 8.00 6.40 5.23
N GLY A 107 7.14 6.87 4.33
CA GLY A 107 5.71 6.57 4.38
C GLY A 107 5.42 5.07 4.36
N TYR A 108 6.23 4.30 3.66
CA TYR A 108 6.05 2.83 3.64
C TYR A 108 6.30 2.21 5.01
N VAL A 109 7.34 2.69 5.69
CA VAL A 109 7.66 2.19 7.04
C VAL A 109 6.59 2.64 8.04
N ASP A 110 6.13 3.87 7.92
CA ASP A 110 5.03 4.38 8.75
C ASP A 110 3.78 3.50 8.57
N ALA A 111 3.48 3.14 7.32
CA ALA A 111 2.34 2.29 6.99
C ALA A 111 2.47 0.89 7.61
N ILE A 112 3.67 0.32 7.54
CA ILE A 112 3.94 -1.01 8.13
C ILE A 112 3.66 -0.96 9.62
N LYS A 113 4.17 0.06 10.32
CA LYS A 113 4.00 0.19 11.76
C LYS A 113 2.52 0.33 12.15
N GLU A 114 1.80 1.21 11.47
CA GLU A 114 0.40 1.42 11.77
C GLU A 114 -0.46 0.20 11.44
N LEU A 115 -0.20 -0.43 10.32
CA LEU A 115 -0.97 -1.60 9.90
C LEU A 115 -0.71 -2.77 10.83
N ALA A 116 0.54 -3.01 11.21
CA ALA A 116 0.89 -4.07 12.14
C ALA A 116 0.21 -3.87 13.48
N GLN A 117 0.13 -2.64 13.96
CA GLN A 117 -0.55 -2.33 15.21
C GLN A 117 -2.05 -2.63 15.12
N GLN A 118 -2.68 -2.29 14.01
CA GLN A 118 -4.09 -2.60 13.81
C GLN A 118 -4.35 -4.10 13.75
N ILE A 119 -3.47 -4.84 13.10
CA ILE A 119 -3.59 -6.29 13.02
C ILE A 119 -3.48 -6.91 14.41
N GLN A 120 -2.52 -6.46 15.23
CA GLN A 120 -2.37 -6.94 16.60
C GLN A 120 -3.59 -6.64 17.46
N ASN A 121 -4.18 -5.45 17.30
CA ASN A 121 -5.32 -5.03 18.11
C ASN A 121 -6.59 -5.79 17.78
N HIS A 122 -6.69 -6.32 16.57
CA HIS A 122 -7.89 -7.04 16.09
C HIS A 122 -7.66 -8.53 15.90
N GLY A 123 -6.42 -8.97 16.09
CA GLY A 123 -6.05 -10.38 15.98
C GLY A 123 -6.16 -11.12 17.30
#